data_8c3b6c4957c27126ceb2982a86066fbd
#
_entry.id   8c3b6c4957c27126ceb2982a86066fbd
#
_cell.length_a   1.000
_cell.length_b   1.000
_cell.length_c   1.000
_cell.angle_alpha   90.00
_cell.angle_beta   90.00
_cell.angle_gamma   90.00
#
_symmetry.space_group_name_H-M   'P 1'
#
loop_
_entity.id
_entity.type
_entity.pdbx_description
1 polymer ?
#
loop_
_entity_poly.entity_id
_entity_poly.type
_entity_poly.pdbx_seq_one_letter_code
_entity_poly.pdbx_strand_id
1 'polypeptide(L)'
;MVFGLAACGSSGGTTTSSSNGGNDASAASETTAKSESSDVVEGGSDDDNTLTVWTWDPNFNVYAIKKAAEIYAQDHEGFKVEVSEVQSDDIETRLTTAVSAGDLSTLPDIFLMQDNSFQKYATNYPDIFTDLTDSGIDFGEFSSAKVAYSTLDGKNYGIPFDNGAVIECLRTDMLEQAGFTVDDFTDITWNDFMEKAKVVKEKTGQPILTSQAGSPDLVMEMLQSCGESLFNEDGSVNIVDNKALKPILEIYSQMVKDGTLVEVTDWDQYIASINNGTTAGVINGCWIMASITANEDQSGKWAITNMPKLDGVDGATNYSNNGGSSWAISSNCKKQDLAIDFMKSTFAGSTALYDDIIAKGALATWAPAGDSEAYAQPVAFFSDDPVYAKIVDFATKTPSNITGAFYYDARDAVGTALSNIIQTGADMDSELQTAQETVEFNMGG
;
A
#
# COMPACT_ATOMS: atom_id res chain seq x y z
N MET A 1 -2.58 -21.43 -58.53
CA MET A 1 -1.24 -21.49 -59.10
C MET A 1 -0.31 -21.11 -57.92
N VAL A 2 0.19 -21.98 -57.17
CA VAL A 2 1.17 -23.08 -57.33
C VAL A 2 2.60 -22.53 -57.44
N PHE A 3 3.40 -22.93 -56.43
CA PHE A 3 4.86 -23.08 -56.31
C PHE A 3 5.67 -21.83 -55.92
N GLY A 4 6.72 -21.88 -55.11
CA GLY A 4 7.33 -23.07 -54.46
C GLY A 4 8.50 -22.65 -53.58
N LEU A 5 8.90 -23.54 -52.72
CA LEU A 5 10.03 -23.58 -51.82
C LEU A 5 11.41 -23.59 -52.55
N ALA A 6 12.46 -23.12 -51.81
CA ALA A 6 13.78 -23.79 -51.68
C ALA A 6 14.68 -22.89 -50.82
N ALA A 7 15.24 -23.29 -49.90
CA ALA A 7 16.09 -24.02 -49.01
C ALA A 7 17.55 -24.14 -49.50
N CYS A 8 18.49 -24.09 -48.49
CA CYS A 8 19.90 -24.48 -48.46
C CYS A 8 20.90 -23.48 -49.04
N GLY A 9 22.05 -23.21 -48.49
CA GLY A 9 22.84 -23.78 -47.39
C GLY A 9 24.26 -23.29 -47.42
N SER A 10 24.88 -23.25 -46.28
CA SER A 10 26.19 -23.78 -45.90
C SER A 10 27.52 -23.22 -46.41
N SER A 11 28.36 -23.01 -45.43
CA SER A 11 29.85 -23.12 -45.37
C SER A 11 30.66 -21.97 -45.94
N GLY A 12 31.57 -21.34 -45.24
CA GLY A 12 32.65 -21.79 -44.39
C GLY A 12 33.92 -21.05 -44.82
N GLY A 13 34.77 -20.68 -43.92
CA GLY A 13 36.16 -20.37 -44.30
C GLY A 13 36.80 -19.17 -43.58
N THR A 14 37.46 -19.50 -42.54
CA THR A 14 38.68 -18.98 -41.89
C THR A 14 39.62 -18.06 -42.72
N THR A 15 40.15 -16.99 -42.12
CA THR A 15 41.52 -16.84 -41.61
C THR A 15 41.97 -15.39 -41.42
N THR A 16 42.47 -15.12 -40.19
CA THR A 16 43.69 -14.36 -39.78
C THR A 16 44.08 -13.03 -40.46
N SER A 17 44.30 -11.96 -39.75
CA SER A 17 45.34 -11.59 -38.82
C SER A 17 45.55 -10.09 -38.69
N SER A 18 45.73 -9.66 -37.46
CA SER A 18 46.63 -8.63 -36.91
C SER A 18 46.65 -7.19 -37.50
N SER A 19 46.43 -6.18 -36.69
CA SER A 19 47.41 -5.48 -35.87
C SER A 19 46.93 -4.10 -35.38
N ASN A 20 47.12 -3.88 -34.11
CA ASN A 20 47.55 -2.67 -33.38
C ASN A 20 46.91 -1.28 -33.68
N GLY A 21 46.45 -0.69 -32.59
CA GLY A 21 46.29 0.74 -32.40
C GLY A 21 45.40 1.07 -31.19
N GLY A 22 46.03 1.27 -30.04
CA GLY A 22 45.30 1.61 -28.80
C GLY A 22 44.68 3.01 -28.84
N ASN A 23 43.60 3.13 -28.09
CA ASN A 23 43.35 4.33 -27.27
C ASN A 23 42.34 4.02 -26.20
N ASP A 24 42.65 4.46 -25.00
CA ASP A 24 41.84 4.38 -23.80
C ASP A 24 40.47 5.01 -23.98
N ALA A 25 39.41 4.29 -23.63
CA ALA A 25 38.14 4.87 -23.21
C ALA A 25 37.59 4.01 -22.06
N SER A 26 37.47 4.67 -20.93
CA SER A 26 36.86 4.31 -19.68
C SER A 26 35.66 3.41 -19.85
N ALA A 27 35.76 2.18 -19.33
CA ALA A 27 34.62 1.29 -19.14
C ALA A 27 33.77 1.80 -17.97
N ALA A 28 32.60 2.32 -18.29
CA ALA A 28 31.53 2.44 -17.32
C ALA A 28 31.08 1.03 -16.94
N SER A 29 31.30 0.67 -15.71
CA SER A 29 30.81 -0.57 -15.10
C SER A 29 29.29 -0.44 -14.98
N GLU A 30 28.55 -1.09 -15.85
CA GLU A 30 27.15 -1.43 -15.62
C GLU A 30 27.08 -2.41 -14.45
N THR A 31 26.83 -1.87 -13.26
CA THR A 31 26.39 -2.67 -12.13
C THR A 31 24.91 -2.97 -12.35
N THR A 32 24.60 -4.00 -13.11
CA THR A 32 23.33 -4.67 -13.00
C THR A 32 23.25 -5.22 -11.58
N ALA A 33 22.47 -4.55 -10.72
CA ALA A 33 22.00 -5.13 -9.49
C ALA A 33 21.12 -6.33 -9.88
N LYS A 34 21.70 -7.54 -9.83
CA LYS A 34 20.90 -8.74 -9.72
C LYS A 34 20.16 -8.64 -8.39
N SER A 35 18.85 -8.50 -8.43
CA SER A 35 18.01 -8.89 -7.32
C SER A 35 18.30 -10.39 -7.10
N GLU A 36 18.99 -10.71 -6.03
CA GLU A 36 19.01 -12.07 -5.52
C GLU A 36 17.58 -12.36 -5.09
N SER A 37 16.82 -13.10 -5.88
CA SER A 37 15.62 -13.75 -5.40
C SER A 37 16.09 -14.69 -4.29
N SER A 38 15.97 -14.26 -3.04
CA SER A 38 16.07 -15.17 -1.91
C SER A 38 14.99 -16.22 -2.13
N ASP A 39 15.35 -17.49 -2.17
CA ASP A 39 14.38 -18.57 -2.27
C ASP A 39 13.37 -18.38 -1.14
N VAL A 40 12.07 -18.35 -1.50
CA VAL A 40 10.99 -18.21 -0.51
C VAL A 40 11.01 -19.44 0.38
N VAL A 41 11.15 -19.25 1.68
CA VAL A 41 11.05 -20.34 2.66
C VAL A 41 9.59 -20.78 2.74
N GLU A 42 9.33 -21.99 2.29
CA GLU A 42 8.02 -22.62 2.37
C GLU A 42 7.89 -23.44 3.67
N GLY A 43 6.73 -23.38 4.29
CA GLY A 43 6.43 -24.08 5.54
C GLY A 43 7.03 -23.41 6.78
N GLY A 44 6.72 -24.01 7.93
CA GLY A 44 7.32 -23.64 9.22
C GLY A 44 8.73 -24.20 9.40
N SER A 45 9.55 -23.52 10.19
CA SER A 45 10.89 -24.02 10.55
C SER A 45 10.82 -25.28 11.45
N ASP A 46 11.77 -26.18 11.28
CA ASP A 46 11.96 -27.34 12.17
C ASP A 46 12.69 -26.96 13.49
N ASP A 47 13.29 -25.76 13.56
CA ASP A 47 13.91 -25.23 14.78
C ASP A 47 12.82 -24.69 15.73
N ASP A 48 12.80 -25.17 16.96
CA ASP A 48 11.79 -24.83 17.96
C ASP A 48 11.75 -23.34 18.32
N ASN A 49 12.84 -22.60 18.10
CA ASN A 49 12.96 -21.17 18.40
C ASN A 49 12.90 -20.27 17.16
N THR A 50 12.66 -20.82 15.99
CA THR A 50 12.63 -20.04 14.73
C THR A 50 11.23 -20.04 14.14
N LEU A 51 10.69 -18.85 13.83
CA LEU A 51 9.43 -18.66 13.10
C LEU A 51 9.70 -18.21 11.67
N THR A 52 8.98 -18.78 10.70
CA THR A 52 9.02 -18.35 9.29
C THR A 52 7.96 -17.29 9.07
N VAL A 53 8.28 -16.25 8.29
CA VAL A 53 7.41 -15.11 8.07
C VAL A 53 7.39 -14.71 6.59
N TRP A 54 6.20 -14.50 6.02
CA TRP A 54 6.03 -13.88 4.70
C TRP A 54 5.50 -12.46 4.82
N THR A 55 6.16 -11.52 4.16
CA THR A 55 5.80 -10.11 4.09
C THR A 55 6.54 -9.43 2.92
N TRP A 56 6.19 -8.22 2.50
CA TRP A 56 6.53 -7.72 1.16
C TRP A 56 7.49 -6.53 1.08
N ASP A 57 7.51 -5.60 2.03
CA ASP A 57 8.28 -4.36 1.90
C ASP A 57 9.52 -4.37 2.80
N PRO A 58 10.75 -4.39 2.19
CA PRO A 58 12.01 -4.43 2.95
C PRO A 58 12.22 -3.24 3.86
N ASN A 59 11.70 -2.06 3.51
CA ASN A 59 11.88 -0.83 4.26
C ASN A 59 10.81 -0.59 5.34
N PHE A 60 9.71 -1.32 5.26
CA PHE A 60 8.55 -1.13 6.12
C PHE A 60 8.27 -2.36 6.98
N ASN A 61 7.50 -3.33 6.47
CA ASN A 61 7.04 -4.46 7.28
C ASN A 61 8.10 -5.54 7.52
N VAL A 62 9.03 -5.77 6.58
CA VAL A 62 10.21 -6.64 6.81
C VAL A 62 11.12 -6.03 7.87
N TYR A 63 11.32 -4.72 7.85
CA TYR A 63 12.05 -4.01 8.89
C TYR A 63 11.36 -4.18 10.25
N ALA A 64 10.04 -3.96 10.30
CA ALA A 64 9.27 -4.02 11.55
C ALA A 64 9.31 -5.40 12.21
N ILE A 65 9.11 -6.49 11.45
CA ILE A 65 9.11 -7.85 12.02
C ILE A 65 10.52 -8.27 12.48
N LYS A 66 11.57 -7.85 11.77
CA LYS A 66 12.96 -8.09 12.19
C LYS A 66 13.28 -7.31 13.48
N LYS A 67 12.83 -6.06 13.59
CA LYS A 67 13.00 -5.27 14.81
C LYS A 67 12.22 -5.87 15.98
N ALA A 68 10.99 -6.33 15.76
CA ALA A 68 10.22 -7.06 16.76
C ALA A 68 10.99 -8.29 17.28
N ALA A 69 11.60 -9.06 16.36
CA ALA A 69 12.39 -10.23 16.73
C ALA A 69 13.65 -9.86 17.54
N GLU A 70 14.33 -8.76 17.19
CA GLU A 70 15.48 -8.26 17.97
C GLU A 70 15.07 -7.89 19.41
N ILE A 71 13.92 -7.26 19.58
CA ILE A 71 13.40 -6.88 20.91
C ILE A 71 13.02 -8.14 21.70
N TYR A 72 12.27 -9.05 21.08
CA TYR A 72 11.83 -10.27 21.73
C TYR A 72 12.99 -11.17 22.15
N ALA A 73 14.02 -11.28 21.32
CA ALA A 73 15.21 -12.08 21.59
C ALA A 73 16.05 -11.60 22.80
N GLN A 74 15.81 -10.37 23.31
CA GLN A 74 16.50 -9.89 24.53
C GLN A 74 16.15 -10.72 25.75
N ASP A 75 14.90 -11.19 25.83
CA ASP A 75 14.38 -12.01 26.94
C ASP A 75 14.19 -13.48 26.55
N HIS A 76 14.37 -13.82 25.25
CA HIS A 76 14.15 -15.18 24.69
C HIS A 76 15.39 -15.63 23.91
N GLU A 77 16.41 -16.15 24.61
CA GLU A 77 17.67 -16.55 24.04
C GLU A 77 17.48 -17.59 22.90
N GLY A 78 18.07 -17.31 21.76
CA GLY A 78 18.01 -18.18 20.60
C GLY A 78 16.82 -17.97 19.68
N PHE A 79 15.85 -17.09 20.03
CA PHE A 79 14.73 -16.79 19.16
C PHE A 79 15.17 -16.10 17.86
N LYS A 80 14.53 -16.49 16.74
CA LYS A 80 14.76 -15.94 15.40
C LYS A 80 13.50 -15.90 14.56
N VAL A 81 13.50 -15.01 13.59
CA VAL A 81 12.55 -15.03 12.47
C VAL A 81 13.31 -15.24 11.16
N GLU A 82 12.81 -16.13 10.30
CA GLU A 82 13.23 -16.28 8.90
C GLU A 82 12.20 -15.60 8.03
N VAL A 83 12.55 -14.41 7.51
CA VAL A 83 11.64 -13.58 6.73
C VAL A 83 11.91 -13.80 5.24
N SER A 84 10.87 -14.24 4.52
CA SER A 84 10.84 -14.24 3.06
C SER A 84 10.09 -13.01 2.57
N GLU A 85 10.71 -12.26 1.68
CA GLU A 85 10.08 -11.15 0.97
C GLU A 85 9.20 -11.71 -0.14
N VAL A 86 7.89 -11.65 0.06
CA VAL A 86 6.87 -12.16 -0.86
C VAL A 86 5.87 -11.06 -1.08
N GLN A 87 5.62 -10.67 -2.34
CA GLN A 87 4.65 -9.62 -2.64
C GLN A 87 3.26 -9.99 -2.16
N SER A 88 2.44 -8.99 -1.77
CA SER A 88 1.12 -9.21 -1.19
C SER A 88 0.23 -10.12 -2.04
N ASP A 89 0.17 -9.86 -3.35
CA ASP A 89 -0.63 -10.66 -4.30
C ASP A 89 -0.11 -12.10 -4.43
N ASP A 90 1.20 -12.30 -4.31
CA ASP A 90 1.82 -13.62 -4.32
C ASP A 90 1.52 -14.38 -3.02
N ILE A 91 1.45 -13.70 -1.86
CA ILE A 91 0.98 -14.30 -0.60
C ILE A 91 -0.45 -14.83 -0.80
N GLU A 92 -1.35 -13.99 -1.28
CA GLU A 92 -2.75 -14.37 -1.55
C GLU A 92 -2.87 -15.55 -2.52
N THR A 93 -2.07 -15.54 -3.58
CA THR A 93 -2.02 -16.64 -4.56
C THR A 93 -1.53 -17.93 -3.91
N ARG A 94 -0.51 -17.87 -3.05
CA ARG A 94 0.02 -19.04 -2.32
C ARG A 94 -0.99 -19.59 -1.31
N LEU A 95 -1.69 -18.72 -0.58
CA LEU A 95 -2.77 -19.12 0.32
C LEU A 95 -3.87 -19.89 -0.43
N THR A 96 -4.36 -19.32 -1.55
CA THR A 96 -5.38 -19.95 -2.40
C THR A 96 -4.89 -21.29 -2.97
N THR A 97 -3.63 -21.37 -3.38
CA THR A 97 -3.02 -22.58 -3.92
C THR A 97 -2.93 -23.68 -2.87
N ALA A 98 -2.46 -23.36 -1.66
CA ALA A 98 -2.35 -24.31 -0.55
C ALA A 98 -3.72 -24.89 -0.18
N VAL A 99 -4.77 -24.07 -0.09
CA VAL A 99 -6.13 -24.52 0.16
C VAL A 99 -6.65 -25.42 -0.96
N SER A 100 -6.46 -25.01 -2.23
CA SER A 100 -6.93 -25.77 -3.38
C SER A 100 -6.24 -27.13 -3.50
N ALA A 101 -4.97 -27.21 -3.08
CA ALA A 101 -4.22 -28.47 -3.02
C ALA A 101 -4.59 -29.33 -1.80
N GLY A 102 -5.30 -28.76 -0.81
CA GLY A 102 -5.54 -29.40 0.48
C GLY A 102 -4.28 -29.64 1.30
N ASP A 103 -3.24 -28.85 1.05
CA ASP A 103 -1.91 -28.95 1.71
C ASP A 103 -1.46 -27.60 2.22
N LEU A 104 -1.68 -27.36 3.51
CA LEU A 104 -1.26 -26.13 4.20
C LEU A 104 0.20 -26.19 4.67
N SER A 105 0.93 -27.30 4.46
CA SER A 105 2.29 -27.46 4.95
C SER A 105 3.31 -26.52 4.29
N THR A 106 2.94 -25.92 3.17
CA THR A 106 3.75 -24.91 2.47
C THR A 106 3.61 -23.51 3.06
N LEU A 107 2.61 -23.27 3.92
CA LEU A 107 2.39 -21.96 4.54
C LEU A 107 3.41 -21.69 5.64
N PRO A 108 3.88 -20.45 5.81
CA PRO A 108 4.79 -20.05 6.88
C PRO A 108 4.10 -20.11 8.25
N ASP A 109 4.85 -19.89 9.32
CA ASP A 109 4.28 -19.76 10.66
C ASP A 109 3.43 -18.48 10.80
N ILE A 110 3.89 -17.36 10.19
CA ILE A 110 3.26 -16.05 10.23
C ILE A 110 3.25 -15.44 8.83
N PHE A 111 2.18 -14.76 8.47
CA PHE A 111 2.13 -13.98 7.23
C PHE A 111 1.39 -12.66 7.44
N LEU A 112 1.79 -11.65 6.67
CA LEU A 112 1.10 -10.36 6.68
C LEU A 112 -0.02 -10.39 5.64
N MET A 113 -1.17 -9.78 5.97
CA MET A 113 -2.27 -9.59 5.03
C MET A 113 -2.73 -8.14 5.02
N GLN A 114 -3.08 -7.65 3.85
CA GLN A 114 -3.78 -6.38 3.74
C GLN A 114 -5.17 -6.49 4.39
N ASP A 115 -5.57 -5.46 5.13
CA ASP A 115 -6.83 -5.45 5.85
C ASP A 115 -8.04 -5.70 4.95
N ASN A 116 -8.04 -5.07 3.77
CA ASN A 116 -9.13 -5.20 2.81
C ASN A 116 -9.28 -6.63 2.24
N SER A 117 -8.22 -7.44 2.29
CA SER A 117 -8.23 -8.85 1.86
C SER A 117 -8.71 -9.79 2.96
N PHE A 118 -8.57 -9.40 4.22
CA PHE A 118 -8.82 -10.31 5.35
C PHE A 118 -10.22 -10.93 5.31
N GLN A 119 -11.27 -10.12 5.07
CA GLN A 119 -12.65 -10.61 5.03
C GLN A 119 -12.87 -11.67 3.96
N LYS A 120 -12.26 -11.49 2.77
CA LYS A 120 -12.33 -12.48 1.67
C LYS A 120 -11.75 -13.83 2.11
N TYR A 121 -10.55 -13.81 2.68
CA TYR A 121 -9.85 -15.03 3.06
C TYR A 121 -10.44 -15.67 4.31
N ALA A 122 -10.81 -14.90 5.32
CA ALA A 122 -11.45 -15.41 6.52
C ALA A 122 -12.83 -16.01 6.23
N THR A 123 -13.58 -15.45 5.28
CA THR A 123 -14.90 -15.99 4.85
C THR A 123 -14.75 -17.29 4.06
N ASN A 124 -13.85 -17.30 3.07
CA ASN A 124 -13.75 -18.43 2.15
C ASN A 124 -12.85 -19.56 2.63
N TYR A 125 -11.83 -19.22 3.47
CA TYR A 125 -10.76 -20.12 3.87
C TYR A 125 -10.42 -19.96 5.37
N PRO A 126 -11.39 -20.02 6.29
CA PRO A 126 -11.14 -19.79 7.71
C PRO A 126 -10.09 -20.76 8.31
N ASP A 127 -9.98 -21.95 7.73
CA ASP A 127 -9.07 -22.99 8.19
C ASP A 127 -7.57 -22.69 7.98
N ILE A 128 -7.22 -21.63 7.25
CA ILE A 128 -5.81 -21.22 7.11
C ILE A 128 -5.31 -20.39 8.31
N PHE A 129 -6.22 -19.86 9.11
CA PHE A 129 -5.91 -18.95 10.21
C PHE A 129 -5.97 -19.63 11.58
N THR A 130 -5.10 -19.22 12.46
CA THR A 130 -5.26 -19.50 13.90
C THR A 130 -6.28 -18.54 14.49
N ASP A 131 -7.26 -19.06 15.24
CA ASP A 131 -8.22 -18.24 16.00
C ASP A 131 -7.50 -17.63 17.22
N LEU A 132 -7.41 -16.31 17.24
CA LEU A 132 -6.69 -15.53 18.26
C LEU A 132 -7.60 -14.99 19.36
N THR A 133 -8.90 -15.28 19.32
CA THR A 133 -9.91 -14.73 20.26
C THR A 133 -9.52 -14.95 21.72
N ASP A 134 -9.06 -16.15 22.05
CA ASP A 134 -8.65 -16.55 23.40
C ASP A 134 -7.12 -16.56 23.59
N SER A 135 -6.36 -15.90 22.71
CA SER A 135 -4.88 -15.87 22.75
C SER A 135 -4.29 -15.10 23.93
N GLY A 136 -5.12 -14.31 24.62
CA GLY A 136 -4.68 -13.40 25.68
C GLY A 136 -4.08 -12.10 25.17
N ILE A 137 -4.19 -11.81 23.85
CA ILE A 137 -3.98 -10.47 23.28
C ILE A 137 -5.21 -9.63 23.63
N ASP A 138 -5.00 -8.42 24.16
CA ASP A 138 -6.10 -7.49 24.44
C ASP A 138 -6.45 -6.70 23.18
N PHE A 139 -7.39 -7.21 22.41
CA PHE A 139 -7.88 -6.52 21.20
C PHE A 139 -8.63 -5.22 21.51
N GLY A 140 -9.04 -4.99 22.78
CA GLY A 140 -9.62 -3.73 23.22
C GLY A 140 -8.63 -2.56 23.25
N GLU A 141 -7.33 -2.82 23.22
CA GLU A 141 -6.27 -1.83 23.12
C GLU A 141 -5.98 -1.38 21.68
N PHE A 142 -6.72 -1.91 20.69
CA PHE A 142 -6.66 -1.48 19.29
C PHE A 142 -7.94 -0.77 18.89
N SER A 143 -7.87 0.06 17.83
CA SER A 143 -9.08 0.66 17.25
C SER A 143 -10.07 -0.43 16.83
N SER A 144 -11.34 -0.32 17.23
CA SER A 144 -12.38 -1.28 16.86
C SER A 144 -12.58 -1.37 15.34
N ALA A 145 -12.41 -0.27 14.61
CA ALA A 145 -12.48 -0.24 13.15
C ALA A 145 -11.33 -1.06 12.53
N LYS A 146 -10.14 -1.00 13.12
CA LYS A 146 -8.97 -1.76 12.65
C LYS A 146 -9.12 -3.26 12.94
N VAL A 147 -9.56 -3.62 14.14
CA VAL A 147 -9.81 -5.03 14.54
C VAL A 147 -10.92 -5.67 13.69
N ALA A 148 -11.91 -4.86 13.26
CA ALA A 148 -13.03 -5.36 12.46
C ALA A 148 -12.60 -5.99 11.12
N TYR A 149 -11.51 -5.52 10.50
CA TYR A 149 -11.01 -6.10 9.24
C TYR A 149 -10.64 -7.58 9.36
N SER A 150 -10.06 -7.98 10.49
CA SER A 150 -9.62 -9.36 10.75
C SER A 150 -10.54 -10.14 11.68
N THR A 151 -11.74 -9.62 11.96
CA THR A 151 -12.75 -10.28 12.79
C THR A 151 -13.89 -10.80 11.92
N LEU A 152 -14.20 -12.09 12.05
CA LEU A 152 -15.32 -12.74 11.36
C LEU A 152 -16.08 -13.62 12.37
N ASP A 153 -17.41 -13.52 12.39
CA ASP A 153 -18.28 -14.30 13.28
C ASP A 153 -17.87 -14.27 14.76
N GLY A 154 -17.33 -13.12 15.21
CA GLY A 154 -16.87 -12.91 16.59
C GLY A 154 -15.51 -13.52 16.91
N LYS A 155 -14.77 -14.02 15.91
CA LYS A 155 -13.42 -14.55 16.03
C LYS A 155 -12.40 -13.59 15.46
N ASN A 156 -11.29 -13.38 16.16
CA ASN A 156 -10.17 -12.59 15.69
C ASN A 156 -9.12 -13.48 15.02
N TYR A 157 -8.72 -13.15 13.81
CA TYR A 157 -7.74 -13.90 13.01
C TYR A 157 -6.46 -13.11 12.73
N GLY A 158 -6.41 -11.82 13.08
CA GLY A 158 -5.27 -10.96 12.79
C GLY A 158 -4.91 -10.04 13.94
N ILE A 159 -3.61 -9.78 14.09
CA ILE A 159 -3.05 -8.78 15.01
C ILE A 159 -2.81 -7.51 14.19
N PRO A 160 -3.50 -6.40 14.48
CA PRO A 160 -3.30 -5.13 13.78
C PRO A 160 -1.83 -4.70 13.78
N PHE A 161 -1.30 -4.31 12.60
CA PHE A 161 0.10 -3.89 12.48
C PHE A 161 0.22 -2.39 12.20
N ASP A 162 -0.33 -1.91 11.09
CA ASP A 162 -0.20 -0.53 10.67
C ASP A 162 -1.52 0.11 10.25
N ASN A 163 -1.55 1.44 10.24
CA ASN A 163 -2.62 2.25 9.70
C ASN A 163 -2.22 2.83 8.35
N GLY A 164 -3.20 2.97 7.47
CA GLY A 164 -3.04 3.62 6.18
C GLY A 164 -3.64 5.03 6.13
N ALA A 165 -3.62 5.80 7.25
CA ALA A 165 -4.17 7.16 7.25
C ALA A 165 -3.60 7.95 6.07
N VAL A 166 -4.49 8.53 5.25
CA VAL A 166 -4.09 9.27 4.05
C VAL A 166 -3.50 10.61 4.46
N ILE A 167 -2.36 10.91 3.86
CA ILE A 167 -1.65 12.18 3.97
C ILE A 167 -1.47 12.82 2.60
N GLU A 168 -1.51 14.14 2.56
CA GLU A 168 -1.01 14.92 1.44
C GLU A 168 0.38 15.43 1.79
N CYS A 169 1.39 14.98 1.05
CA CYS A 169 2.77 15.46 1.15
C CYS A 169 3.07 16.40 0.00
N LEU A 170 3.56 17.60 0.29
CA LEU A 170 3.81 18.65 -0.70
C LEU A 170 5.24 19.14 -0.66
N ARG A 171 5.84 19.40 -1.81
CA ARG A 171 7.16 20.02 -1.98
C ARG A 171 7.08 21.51 -1.70
N THR A 172 7.57 21.90 -0.52
CA THR A 172 7.54 23.32 -0.05
C THR A 172 8.27 24.26 -1.00
N ASP A 173 9.41 23.85 -1.56
CA ASP A 173 10.18 24.64 -2.52
C ASP A 173 9.41 24.85 -3.86
N MET A 174 8.62 23.89 -4.30
CA MET A 174 7.77 24.05 -5.49
C MET A 174 6.53 24.90 -5.20
N LEU A 175 5.94 24.75 -4.00
CA LEU A 175 4.84 25.61 -3.58
C LEU A 175 5.27 27.08 -3.48
N GLU A 176 6.44 27.36 -2.87
CA GLU A 176 7.00 28.72 -2.82
C GLU A 176 7.22 29.33 -4.20
N GLN A 177 7.72 28.52 -5.16
CA GLN A 177 7.87 28.97 -6.55
C GLN A 177 6.50 29.32 -7.18
N ALA A 178 5.43 28.66 -6.77
CA ALA A 178 4.06 28.93 -7.22
C ALA A 178 3.40 30.09 -6.42
N GLY A 179 4.02 30.54 -5.33
CA GLY A 179 3.50 31.59 -4.47
C GLY A 179 2.54 31.07 -3.38
N PHE A 180 2.66 29.80 -3.04
CA PHE A 180 1.86 29.12 -2.02
C PHE A 180 2.72 28.61 -0.86
N THR A 181 2.03 28.29 0.22
CA THR A 181 2.53 27.54 1.38
C THR A 181 1.69 26.26 1.55
N VAL A 182 2.08 25.36 2.44
CA VAL A 182 1.29 24.16 2.75
C VAL A 182 -0.07 24.52 3.36
N ASP A 183 -0.16 25.62 4.11
CA ASP A 183 -1.42 26.08 4.72
C ASP A 183 -2.50 26.42 3.68
N ASP A 184 -2.08 26.82 2.47
CA ASP A 184 -3.00 27.06 1.36
C ASP A 184 -3.66 25.76 0.83
N PHE A 185 -3.14 24.61 1.19
CA PHE A 185 -3.64 23.28 0.83
C PHE A 185 -4.32 22.56 2.00
N THR A 186 -4.29 23.13 3.20
CA THR A 186 -4.88 22.54 4.40
C THR A 186 -6.40 22.82 4.46
N ASP A 187 -7.20 21.80 4.77
CA ASP A 187 -8.66 21.85 4.92
C ASP A 187 -9.42 22.38 3.68
N ILE A 188 -8.87 22.21 2.49
CA ILE A 188 -9.46 22.70 1.24
C ILE A 188 -10.38 21.66 0.59
N THR A 189 -11.05 22.10 -0.47
CA THR A 189 -11.87 21.25 -1.34
C THR A 189 -11.08 20.80 -2.58
N TRP A 190 -11.56 19.75 -3.27
CA TRP A 190 -10.96 19.33 -4.54
C TRP A 190 -11.06 20.41 -5.63
N ASN A 191 -12.12 21.23 -5.62
CA ASN A 191 -12.20 22.34 -6.57
C ASN A 191 -11.10 23.38 -6.32
N ASP A 192 -10.88 23.78 -5.05
CA ASP A 192 -9.79 24.69 -4.68
C ASP A 192 -8.43 24.08 -5.01
N PHE A 193 -8.26 22.78 -4.74
CA PHE A 193 -7.03 22.05 -5.06
C PHE A 193 -6.73 22.08 -6.56
N MET A 194 -7.71 21.77 -7.42
CA MET A 194 -7.53 21.79 -8.89
C MET A 194 -7.10 23.17 -9.41
N GLU A 195 -7.67 24.25 -8.87
CA GLU A 195 -7.28 25.60 -9.27
C GLU A 195 -5.83 25.93 -8.86
N LYS A 196 -5.42 25.57 -7.63
CA LYS A 196 -4.04 25.74 -7.17
C LYS A 196 -3.07 24.83 -7.92
N ALA A 197 -3.46 23.59 -8.22
CA ALA A 197 -2.68 22.64 -9.01
C ALA A 197 -2.29 23.17 -10.39
N LYS A 198 -3.19 23.87 -11.06
CA LYS A 198 -2.91 24.55 -12.35
C LYS A 198 -1.84 25.62 -12.20
N VAL A 199 -1.88 26.41 -11.12
CA VAL A 199 -0.87 27.45 -10.83
C VAL A 199 0.49 26.80 -10.54
N VAL A 200 0.52 25.74 -9.69
CA VAL A 200 1.75 24.99 -9.41
C VAL A 200 2.37 24.50 -10.71
N LYS A 201 1.59 23.83 -11.55
CA LYS A 201 2.08 23.33 -12.85
C LYS A 201 2.57 24.47 -13.76
N GLU A 202 1.85 25.59 -13.85
CA GLU A 202 2.27 26.74 -14.66
C GLU A 202 3.63 27.30 -14.21
N LYS A 203 3.84 27.41 -12.88
CA LYS A 203 5.04 28.04 -12.30
C LYS A 203 6.25 27.11 -12.24
N THR A 204 6.02 25.83 -11.95
CA THR A 204 7.10 24.85 -11.75
C THR A 204 7.39 23.99 -12.98
N GLY A 205 6.42 23.86 -13.89
CA GLY A 205 6.46 22.90 -14.99
C GLY A 205 6.17 21.46 -14.58
N GLN A 206 5.93 21.21 -13.28
CA GLN A 206 5.67 19.87 -12.74
C GLN A 206 4.18 19.68 -12.43
N PRO A 207 3.62 18.48 -12.61
CA PRO A 207 2.30 18.13 -12.08
C PRO A 207 2.31 18.20 -10.56
N ILE A 208 1.15 18.42 -9.95
CA ILE A 208 1.04 18.36 -8.49
C ILE A 208 0.94 16.92 -7.99
N LEU A 209 0.32 16.03 -8.76
CA LEU A 209 0.17 14.61 -8.42
C LEU A 209 0.64 13.70 -9.55
N THR A 210 1.02 12.50 -9.16
CA THR A 210 1.27 11.35 -10.04
C THR A 210 0.42 10.18 -9.54
N SER A 211 -0.07 9.32 -10.42
CA SER A 211 -0.81 8.11 -10.10
C SER A 211 -0.37 6.96 -11.02
N GLN A 212 -0.56 5.71 -10.61
CA GLN A 212 -0.43 4.57 -11.50
C GLN A 212 -1.64 4.45 -12.42
N ALA A 213 -1.40 4.29 -13.71
CA ALA A 213 -2.48 4.06 -14.67
C ALA A 213 -3.29 2.80 -14.31
N GLY A 214 -4.60 2.97 -14.18
CA GLY A 214 -5.49 1.87 -13.83
C GLY A 214 -5.58 1.55 -12.35
N SER A 215 -4.72 2.11 -11.50
CA SER A 215 -4.91 2.02 -10.04
C SER A 215 -5.98 3.02 -9.59
N PRO A 216 -7.05 2.58 -8.93
CA PRO A 216 -8.07 3.48 -8.42
C PRO A 216 -7.78 3.98 -6.99
N ASP A 217 -6.54 3.89 -6.48
CA ASP A 217 -6.21 4.22 -5.09
C ASP A 217 -6.70 5.61 -4.69
N LEU A 218 -6.34 6.65 -5.44
CA LEU A 218 -6.80 8.01 -5.18
C LEU A 218 -8.34 8.12 -5.23
N VAL A 219 -8.99 7.38 -6.14
CA VAL A 219 -10.47 7.34 -6.23
C VAL A 219 -11.06 6.72 -4.97
N MET A 220 -10.47 5.63 -4.46
CA MET A 220 -10.92 4.98 -3.22
C MET A 220 -10.68 5.86 -1.99
N GLU A 221 -9.54 6.56 -1.94
CA GLU A 221 -9.24 7.54 -0.87
C GLU A 221 -10.28 8.66 -0.85
N MET A 222 -10.60 9.22 -2.00
CA MET A 222 -11.65 10.24 -2.13
C MET A 222 -13.02 9.70 -1.75
N LEU A 223 -13.34 8.45 -2.13
CA LEU A 223 -14.62 7.80 -1.82
C LEU A 223 -14.81 7.63 -0.31
N GLN A 224 -13.81 7.03 0.36
CA GLN A 224 -13.86 6.85 1.80
C GLN A 224 -13.89 8.17 2.56
N SER A 225 -13.22 9.23 2.08
CA SER A 225 -13.27 10.56 2.69
C SER A 225 -14.69 11.14 2.72
N CYS A 226 -15.59 10.67 1.85
CA CYS A 226 -17.01 11.01 1.81
C CYS A 226 -17.88 10.14 2.74
N GLY A 227 -17.29 9.15 3.42
CA GLY A 227 -18.05 8.12 4.14
C GLY A 227 -18.83 7.18 3.24
N GLU A 228 -18.43 7.10 1.96
CA GLU A 228 -19.04 6.24 0.95
C GLU A 228 -18.20 4.99 0.71
N SER A 229 -18.84 3.91 0.29
CA SER A 229 -18.21 2.62 0.01
C SER A 229 -18.79 2.02 -1.27
N LEU A 230 -18.07 1.09 -1.90
CA LEU A 230 -18.54 0.37 -3.09
C LEU A 230 -19.63 -0.66 -2.78
N PHE A 231 -19.94 -0.86 -1.50
CA PHE A 231 -21.01 -1.72 -1.01
C PHE A 231 -21.89 -0.98 -0.03
N ASN A 232 -23.17 -1.35 0.01
CA ASN A 232 -24.12 -0.95 1.04
C ASN A 232 -23.93 -1.81 2.30
N GLU A 233 -24.53 -1.38 3.42
CA GLU A 233 -24.51 -2.13 4.69
C GLU A 233 -25.10 -3.55 4.59
N ASP A 234 -26.01 -3.78 3.63
CA ASP A 234 -26.60 -5.10 3.37
C ASP A 234 -25.74 -5.99 2.45
N GLY A 235 -24.56 -5.50 2.05
CA GLY A 235 -23.63 -6.20 1.17
C GLY A 235 -23.94 -6.09 -0.31
N SER A 236 -24.99 -5.38 -0.73
CA SER A 236 -25.26 -5.12 -2.14
C SER A 236 -24.25 -4.14 -2.74
N VAL A 237 -24.00 -4.26 -4.06
CA VAL A 237 -23.06 -3.39 -4.78
C VAL A 237 -23.61 -1.96 -4.87
N ASN A 238 -22.76 -0.98 -4.60
CA ASN A 238 -23.07 0.46 -4.60
C ASN A 238 -22.09 1.22 -5.51
N ILE A 239 -22.12 0.94 -6.80
CA ILE A 239 -21.27 1.60 -7.81
C ILE A 239 -22.08 2.63 -8.60
N VAL A 240 -23.18 2.22 -9.23
CA VAL A 240 -24.01 3.08 -10.11
C VAL A 240 -24.75 4.15 -9.30
N ASP A 241 -25.32 3.78 -8.17
CA ASP A 241 -26.10 4.68 -7.32
C ASP A 241 -25.25 5.44 -6.28
N ASN A 242 -23.93 5.24 -6.31
CA ASN A 242 -23.01 5.93 -5.41
C ASN A 242 -22.93 7.42 -5.73
N LYS A 243 -23.34 8.26 -4.77
CA LYS A 243 -23.44 9.72 -4.96
C LYS A 243 -22.10 10.43 -5.08
N ALA A 244 -20.98 9.81 -4.63
CA ALA A 244 -19.66 10.41 -4.63
C ALA A 244 -18.79 9.91 -5.81
N LEU A 245 -18.98 8.65 -6.27
CA LEU A 245 -18.06 8.01 -7.19
C LEU A 245 -17.95 8.75 -8.54
N LYS A 246 -19.09 9.12 -9.15
CA LYS A 246 -19.08 9.84 -10.43
C LYS A 246 -18.41 11.22 -10.34
N PRO A 247 -18.74 12.11 -9.38
CA PRO A 247 -18.00 13.35 -9.17
C PRO A 247 -16.49 13.15 -8.96
N ILE A 248 -16.08 12.09 -8.27
CA ILE A 248 -14.67 11.75 -8.06
C ILE A 248 -13.98 11.42 -9.39
N LEU A 249 -14.59 10.56 -10.21
CA LEU A 249 -14.06 10.20 -11.54
C LEU A 249 -14.00 11.42 -12.48
N GLU A 250 -14.94 12.35 -12.37
CA GLU A 250 -14.92 13.63 -13.12
C GLU A 250 -13.72 14.49 -12.70
N ILE A 251 -13.44 14.63 -11.40
CA ILE A 251 -12.29 15.36 -10.85
C ILE A 251 -10.99 14.71 -11.33
N TYR A 252 -10.84 13.41 -11.15
CA TYR A 252 -9.66 12.66 -11.57
C TYR A 252 -9.41 12.86 -13.07
N SER A 253 -10.43 12.63 -13.89
CA SER A 253 -10.35 12.80 -15.35
C SER A 253 -9.98 14.22 -15.76
N GLN A 254 -10.52 15.23 -15.07
CA GLN A 254 -10.19 16.63 -15.35
C GLN A 254 -8.73 16.95 -14.99
N MET A 255 -8.21 16.43 -13.88
CA MET A 255 -6.82 16.62 -13.47
C MET A 255 -5.84 15.96 -14.45
N VAL A 256 -6.16 14.77 -14.96
CA VAL A 256 -5.38 14.11 -16.03
C VAL A 256 -5.40 14.96 -17.31
N LYS A 257 -6.57 15.43 -17.72
CA LYS A 257 -6.74 16.28 -18.92
C LYS A 257 -5.98 17.59 -18.81
N ASP A 258 -5.96 18.22 -17.63
CA ASP A 258 -5.22 19.46 -17.37
C ASP A 258 -3.71 19.18 -17.19
N GLY A 259 -3.35 17.90 -17.03
CA GLY A 259 -2.00 17.42 -16.76
C GLY A 259 -1.46 17.88 -15.41
N THR A 260 -2.34 18.16 -14.46
CA THR A 260 -2.00 18.43 -13.07
C THR A 260 -1.83 17.13 -12.26
N LEU A 261 -2.42 16.03 -12.76
CA LEU A 261 -2.14 14.65 -12.39
C LEU A 261 -1.59 13.94 -13.63
N VAL A 262 -0.47 13.22 -13.48
CA VAL A 262 0.17 12.45 -14.54
C VAL A 262 0.13 10.98 -14.17
N GLU A 263 -0.43 10.15 -15.07
CA GLU A 263 -0.40 8.70 -14.92
C GLU A 263 0.94 8.13 -15.39
N VAL A 264 1.50 7.22 -14.60
CA VAL A 264 2.70 6.42 -14.89
C VAL A 264 2.34 4.94 -14.96
N THR A 265 3.20 4.11 -15.55
CA THR A 265 2.84 2.72 -15.89
C THR A 265 2.91 1.76 -14.71
N ASP A 266 3.77 2.02 -13.71
CA ASP A 266 4.05 1.08 -12.64
C ASP A 266 4.47 1.80 -11.34
N TRP A 267 4.60 1.00 -10.29
CA TRP A 267 4.99 1.48 -8.97
C TRP A 267 6.39 2.11 -8.95
N ASP A 268 7.35 1.53 -9.68
CA ASP A 268 8.72 2.04 -9.72
C ASP A 268 8.77 3.44 -10.31
N GLN A 269 7.99 3.69 -11.37
CA GLN A 269 7.87 5.03 -11.97
C GLN A 269 7.13 6.00 -11.05
N TYR A 270 6.14 5.53 -10.30
CA TYR A 270 5.44 6.34 -9.30
C TYR A 270 6.42 6.82 -8.22
N ILE A 271 7.19 5.91 -7.62
CA ILE A 271 8.22 6.26 -6.63
C ILE A 271 9.33 7.12 -7.25
N ALA A 272 9.74 6.82 -8.49
CA ALA A 272 10.72 7.63 -9.19
C ALA A 272 10.24 9.08 -9.41
N SER A 273 8.95 9.31 -9.66
CA SER A 273 8.40 10.66 -9.81
C SER A 273 8.58 11.51 -8.55
N ILE A 274 8.41 10.91 -7.37
CA ILE A 274 8.60 11.51 -6.07
C ILE A 274 10.09 11.82 -5.84
N ASN A 275 10.93 10.80 -5.98
CA ASN A 275 12.35 10.86 -5.65
C ASN A 275 13.16 11.72 -6.64
N ASN A 276 12.74 11.80 -7.90
CA ASN A 276 13.37 12.66 -8.91
C ASN A 276 12.80 14.09 -8.92
N GLY A 277 11.78 14.40 -8.12
CA GLY A 277 11.15 15.71 -8.05
C GLY A 277 10.41 16.08 -9.33
N THR A 278 9.83 15.11 -10.03
CA THR A 278 8.98 15.32 -11.20
C THR A 278 7.49 15.42 -10.87
N THR A 279 7.16 15.43 -9.59
CA THR A 279 5.85 15.77 -9.04
C THR A 279 6.03 16.72 -7.86
N ALA A 280 5.06 17.61 -7.64
CA ALA A 280 5.10 18.57 -6.53
C ALA A 280 4.44 18.04 -5.26
N GLY A 281 3.75 16.91 -5.32
CA GLY A 281 3.05 16.34 -4.18
C GLY A 281 2.69 14.87 -4.37
N VAL A 282 2.19 14.30 -3.30
CA VAL A 282 1.70 12.92 -3.17
C VAL A 282 0.51 12.92 -2.24
N ILE A 283 -0.58 12.26 -2.63
CA ILE A 283 -1.66 11.87 -1.73
C ILE A 283 -1.63 10.36 -1.68
N ASN A 284 -1.49 9.79 -0.48
CA ASN A 284 -1.44 8.33 -0.28
C ASN A 284 -1.47 7.99 1.22
N GLY A 285 -1.60 6.71 1.56
CA GLY A 285 -1.44 6.25 2.94
C GLY A 285 -0.09 6.66 3.54
N CYS A 286 -0.05 6.88 4.83
CA CYS A 286 1.15 7.41 5.54
C CYS A 286 2.40 6.53 5.38
N TRP A 287 2.27 5.26 5.03
CA TRP A 287 3.37 4.36 4.71
C TRP A 287 4.24 4.85 3.52
N ILE A 288 3.70 5.73 2.65
CA ILE A 288 4.48 6.34 1.56
C ILE A 288 5.65 7.20 2.05
N MET A 289 5.65 7.62 3.32
CA MET A 289 6.74 8.38 3.93
C MET A 289 8.08 7.66 3.81
N ALA A 290 8.10 6.33 3.90
CA ALA A 290 9.32 5.53 3.72
C ALA A 290 9.94 5.77 2.34
N SER A 291 9.13 5.81 1.29
CA SER A 291 9.57 6.06 -0.08
C SER A 291 9.97 7.52 -0.32
N ILE A 292 9.25 8.47 0.29
CA ILE A 292 9.57 9.92 0.20
C ILE A 292 10.93 10.18 0.87
N THR A 293 11.15 9.63 2.07
CA THR A 293 12.39 9.86 2.84
C THR A 293 13.61 9.10 2.32
N ALA A 294 13.42 8.19 1.35
CA ALA A 294 14.54 7.48 0.73
C ALA A 294 15.51 8.39 -0.03
N ASN A 295 15.06 9.56 -0.50
CA ASN A 295 15.92 10.55 -1.13
C ASN A 295 16.29 11.67 -0.14
N GLU A 296 17.42 11.51 0.55
CA GLU A 296 17.92 12.46 1.56
C GLU A 296 18.18 13.89 1.03
N ASP A 297 18.42 14.06 -0.28
CA ASP A 297 18.62 15.37 -0.91
C ASP A 297 17.36 16.25 -0.88
N GLN A 298 16.21 15.66 -0.58
CA GLN A 298 14.93 16.34 -0.43
C GLN A 298 14.58 16.65 1.03
N SER A 299 15.44 16.34 1.98
CA SER A 299 15.22 16.65 3.41
C SER A 299 14.95 18.15 3.62
N GLY A 300 13.94 18.46 4.43
CA GLY A 300 13.49 19.83 4.69
C GLY A 300 12.72 20.50 3.55
N LYS A 301 12.39 19.77 2.49
CA LYS A 301 11.64 20.29 1.34
C LYS A 301 10.21 19.70 1.22
N TRP A 302 9.76 18.98 2.21
CA TRP A 302 8.43 18.39 2.25
C TRP A 302 7.66 18.87 3.47
N ALA A 303 6.36 19.00 3.32
CA ALA A 303 5.44 19.23 4.43
C ALA A 303 4.21 18.33 4.26
N ILE A 304 3.56 18.01 5.37
CA ILE A 304 2.38 17.13 5.40
C ILE A 304 1.14 17.92 5.80
N THR A 305 0.06 17.72 5.05
CA THR A 305 -1.27 18.19 5.39
C THR A 305 -2.32 17.09 5.12
N ASN A 306 -3.60 17.39 5.38
CA ASN A 306 -4.70 16.51 5.05
C ASN A 306 -5.10 16.64 3.58
N MET A 307 -5.71 15.58 3.01
CA MET A 307 -6.18 15.57 1.63
C MET A 307 -7.36 16.53 1.41
N PRO A 308 -7.61 16.99 0.17
CA PRO A 308 -8.79 17.78 -0.13
C PRO A 308 -10.10 16.98 0.04
N LYS A 309 -11.19 17.62 0.45
CA LYS A 309 -12.53 17.01 0.53
C LYS A 309 -13.37 17.26 -0.70
N LEU A 310 -14.33 16.38 -0.96
CA LEU A 310 -15.26 16.53 -2.08
C LEU A 310 -16.29 17.64 -1.78
N ASP A 311 -16.50 18.51 -2.77
CA ASP A 311 -17.53 19.56 -2.70
C ASP A 311 -18.92 18.97 -2.90
N GLY A 312 -19.90 19.53 -2.19
CA GLY A 312 -21.32 19.23 -2.40
C GLY A 312 -21.79 17.86 -1.95
N VAL A 313 -20.94 17.08 -1.28
CA VAL A 313 -21.30 15.80 -0.67
C VAL A 313 -21.38 15.97 0.85
N ASP A 314 -22.56 15.76 1.40
CA ASP A 314 -22.79 15.84 2.85
C ASP A 314 -21.96 14.76 3.57
N GLY A 315 -21.25 15.18 4.61
CA GLY A 315 -20.40 14.28 5.39
C GLY A 315 -18.98 14.08 4.84
N ALA A 316 -18.64 14.67 3.68
CA ALA A 316 -17.28 14.64 3.16
C ALA A 316 -16.28 15.31 4.10
N THR A 317 -15.16 14.64 4.33
CA THR A 317 -14.08 15.08 5.22
C THR A 317 -12.76 15.22 4.46
N ASN A 318 -11.75 15.79 5.11
CA ASN A 318 -10.38 15.86 4.59
C ASN A 318 -9.53 14.64 5.03
N TYR A 319 -10.16 13.55 5.43
CA TYR A 319 -9.49 12.40 6.03
C TYR A 319 -9.94 11.10 5.37
N SER A 320 -8.98 10.20 5.17
CA SER A 320 -9.22 8.91 4.54
C SER A 320 -8.20 7.87 5.00
N ASN A 321 -8.32 6.66 4.48
CA ASN A 321 -7.40 5.57 4.70
C ASN A 321 -7.07 4.88 3.36
N ASN A 322 -5.82 4.52 3.17
CA ASN A 322 -5.38 3.67 2.06
C ASN A 322 -4.49 2.55 2.60
N GLY A 323 -4.97 1.31 2.52
CA GLY A 323 -4.25 0.14 3.02
C GLY A 323 -4.37 -0.01 4.53
N GLY A 324 -3.31 -0.49 5.11
CA GLY A 324 -3.21 -1.07 6.43
C GLY A 324 -3.14 -2.58 6.34
N SER A 325 -2.47 -3.19 7.30
CA SER A 325 -2.27 -4.63 7.32
C SER A 325 -2.31 -5.18 8.73
N SER A 326 -2.49 -6.49 8.81
CA SER A 326 -2.53 -7.24 10.07
C SER A 326 -1.76 -8.54 9.93
N TRP A 327 -1.03 -8.93 10.99
CA TRP A 327 -0.31 -10.19 11.05
C TRP A 327 -1.29 -11.34 11.32
N ALA A 328 -1.19 -12.40 10.54
CA ALA A 328 -1.91 -13.65 10.76
C ALA A 328 -0.95 -14.76 11.15
N ILE A 329 -1.38 -15.63 12.06
CA ILE A 329 -0.68 -16.86 12.41
C ILE A 329 -1.34 -18.00 11.63
N SER A 330 -0.55 -18.76 10.87
CA SER A 330 -1.05 -19.89 10.11
C SER A 330 -1.59 -20.99 11.04
N SER A 331 -2.70 -21.60 10.68
CA SER A 331 -3.19 -22.79 11.37
C SER A 331 -2.21 -23.96 11.30
N ASN A 332 -1.35 -23.97 10.26
CA ASN A 332 -0.28 -24.95 10.11
C ASN A 332 0.94 -24.71 11.04
N CYS A 333 1.03 -23.54 11.69
CA CYS A 333 2.10 -23.26 12.63
C CYS A 333 2.09 -24.26 13.77
N LYS A 334 3.17 -25.05 13.89
CA LYS A 334 3.33 -26.05 14.97
C LYS A 334 3.75 -25.42 16.30
N LYS A 335 4.14 -24.14 16.27
CA LYS A 335 4.65 -23.35 17.39
C LYS A 335 3.70 -22.19 17.70
N GLN A 336 2.39 -22.43 17.67
CA GLN A 336 1.37 -21.39 17.85
C GLN A 336 1.58 -20.59 19.14
N ASP A 337 1.87 -21.27 20.27
CA ASP A 337 2.12 -20.60 21.54
C ASP A 337 3.31 -19.61 21.45
N LEU A 338 4.41 -20.00 20.79
CA LEU A 338 5.56 -19.13 20.56
C LEU A 338 5.20 -17.95 19.66
N ALA A 339 4.47 -18.19 18.56
CA ALA A 339 4.04 -17.16 17.64
C ALA A 339 3.10 -16.15 18.31
N ILE A 340 2.15 -16.63 19.11
CA ILE A 340 1.23 -15.78 19.88
C ILE A 340 2.01 -14.95 20.92
N ASP A 341 2.91 -15.57 21.69
CA ASP A 341 3.71 -14.89 22.71
C ASP A 341 4.62 -13.81 22.08
N PHE A 342 5.25 -14.12 20.94
CA PHE A 342 6.03 -13.18 20.18
C PHE A 342 5.19 -11.96 19.75
N MET A 343 4.04 -12.18 19.12
CA MET A 343 3.16 -11.09 18.67
C MET A 343 2.60 -10.27 19.82
N LYS A 344 2.21 -10.93 20.90
CA LYS A 344 1.68 -10.29 22.11
C LYS A 344 2.73 -9.43 22.81
N SER A 345 3.96 -9.90 22.89
CA SER A 345 5.06 -9.19 23.54
C SER A 345 5.66 -8.06 22.69
N THR A 346 5.32 -8.00 21.40
CA THR A 346 5.86 -7.02 20.46
C THR A 346 4.77 -6.09 19.92
N PHE A 347 4.01 -6.48 18.91
CA PHE A 347 2.99 -5.63 18.26
C PHE A 347 1.78 -5.32 19.16
N ALA A 348 1.51 -6.13 20.16
CA ALA A 348 0.45 -5.92 21.13
C ALA A 348 0.99 -5.68 22.57
N GLY A 349 2.25 -5.20 22.72
CA GLY A 349 2.81 -5.07 24.07
C GLY A 349 4.09 -4.25 24.17
N SER A 350 4.67 -3.72 23.09
CA SER A 350 5.96 -3.03 23.14
C SER A 350 5.90 -1.62 22.56
N THR A 351 5.91 -0.60 23.43
CA THR A 351 6.08 0.79 23.02
C THR A 351 7.45 1.00 22.35
N ALA A 352 8.50 0.31 22.84
CA ALA A 352 9.85 0.42 22.27
C ALA A 352 9.91 -0.04 20.80
N LEU A 353 9.09 -1.04 20.41
CA LEU A 353 8.98 -1.43 19.02
C LEU A 353 8.42 -0.29 18.16
N TYR A 354 7.31 0.29 18.59
CA TYR A 354 6.65 1.36 17.84
C TYR A 354 7.49 2.64 17.80
N ASP A 355 8.25 2.97 18.85
CA ASP A 355 9.21 4.09 18.86
C ASP A 355 10.32 3.92 17.82
N ASP A 356 10.70 2.68 17.52
CA ASP A 356 11.73 2.37 16.52
C ASP A 356 11.15 2.40 15.09
N ILE A 357 10.00 1.74 14.88
CA ILE A 357 9.43 1.57 13.54
C ILE A 357 8.65 2.80 13.05
N ILE A 358 8.32 3.77 13.91
CA ILE A 358 7.63 5.00 13.53
C ILE A 358 8.41 5.79 12.46
N ALA A 359 9.74 5.79 12.53
CA ALA A 359 10.59 6.45 11.54
C ALA A 359 10.46 5.87 10.12
N LYS A 360 9.83 4.68 10.00
CA LYS A 360 9.49 4.01 8.75
C LYS A 360 8.01 4.21 8.35
N GLY A 361 7.28 5.06 9.07
CA GLY A 361 5.87 5.31 8.81
C GLY A 361 4.91 4.27 9.38
N ALA A 362 5.40 3.30 10.15
CA ALA A 362 4.56 2.32 10.84
C ALA A 362 3.96 2.95 12.11
N LEU A 363 2.81 3.61 11.93
CA LEU A 363 2.09 4.20 13.05
C LEU A 363 1.42 3.13 13.89
N ALA A 364 1.50 3.29 15.21
CA ALA A 364 0.92 2.36 16.16
C ALA A 364 -0.58 2.19 15.94
N THR A 365 -0.99 0.94 15.80
CA THR A 365 -2.38 0.51 15.91
C THR A 365 -2.74 0.16 17.35
N TRP A 366 -1.74 -0.21 18.16
CA TRP A 366 -1.85 -0.48 19.58
C TRP A 366 -1.84 0.83 20.38
N ALA A 367 -2.98 1.17 20.98
CA ALA A 367 -3.23 2.48 21.59
C ALA A 367 -2.17 2.91 22.63
N PRO A 368 -1.66 2.02 23.53
CA PRO A 368 -0.66 2.42 24.51
C PRO A 368 0.65 2.95 23.89
N ALA A 369 0.99 2.54 22.67
CA ALA A 369 2.18 3.08 21.98
C ALA A 369 1.95 4.46 21.41
N GLY A 370 0.71 4.82 21.05
CA GLY A 370 0.37 6.13 20.51
C GLY A 370 0.58 7.29 21.48
N ASP A 371 0.69 7.03 22.79
CA ASP A 371 0.97 8.01 23.83
C ASP A 371 2.47 8.29 24.01
N SER A 372 3.35 7.67 23.22
CA SER A 372 4.80 7.86 23.32
C SER A 372 5.22 9.27 22.91
N GLU A 373 6.23 9.81 23.62
CA GLU A 373 6.85 11.10 23.28
C GLU A 373 7.48 11.12 21.88
N ALA A 374 7.77 9.96 21.28
CA ALA A 374 8.30 9.85 19.93
C ALA A 374 7.36 10.47 18.89
N TYR A 375 6.04 10.39 19.12
CA TYR A 375 5.03 10.94 18.19
C TYR A 375 5.00 12.47 18.18
N ALA A 376 5.43 13.13 19.25
CA ALA A 376 5.48 14.59 19.35
C ALA A 376 6.81 15.20 18.87
N GLN A 377 7.78 14.37 18.46
CA GLN A 377 9.08 14.86 18.01
C GLN A 377 9.01 15.50 16.63
N PRO A 378 9.72 16.61 16.41
CA PRO A 378 9.88 17.20 15.09
C PRO A 378 10.65 16.25 14.16
N VAL A 379 10.21 16.17 12.90
CA VAL A 379 10.86 15.35 11.86
C VAL A 379 11.55 16.25 10.86
N ALA A 380 12.89 16.29 10.91
CA ALA A 380 13.71 17.18 10.09
C ALA A 380 13.45 17.07 8.58
N PHE A 381 13.14 15.87 8.09
CA PHE A 381 12.82 15.66 6.67
C PHE A 381 11.58 16.44 6.25
N PHE A 382 10.61 16.61 7.14
CA PHE A 382 9.34 17.33 6.92
C PHE A 382 9.38 18.72 7.58
N SER A 383 10.49 19.46 7.41
CA SER A 383 10.61 20.85 7.86
C SER A 383 10.43 21.04 9.38
N ASP A 384 10.90 20.08 10.17
CA ASP A 384 10.78 20.04 11.64
C ASP A 384 9.32 20.03 12.16
N ASP A 385 8.35 19.61 11.34
CA ASP A 385 6.96 19.41 11.77
C ASP A 385 6.81 18.08 12.56
N PRO A 386 6.04 18.01 13.65
CA PRO A 386 5.71 16.78 14.37
C PRO A 386 4.67 15.95 13.60
N VAL A 387 5.06 15.46 12.43
CA VAL A 387 4.14 14.85 11.44
C VAL A 387 3.43 13.61 11.97
N TYR A 388 4.05 12.83 12.85
CA TYR A 388 3.44 11.60 13.36
C TYR A 388 2.21 11.89 14.22
N ALA A 389 2.28 12.88 15.12
CA ALA A 389 1.12 13.30 15.90
C ALA A 389 -0.02 13.81 15.01
N LYS A 390 0.34 14.55 13.95
CA LYS A 390 -0.62 15.04 12.95
C LYS A 390 -1.33 13.88 12.23
N ILE A 391 -0.58 12.84 11.81
CA ILE A 391 -1.14 11.69 11.09
C ILE A 391 -2.03 10.84 12.00
N VAL A 392 -1.66 10.67 13.28
CA VAL A 392 -2.52 10.00 14.28
C VAL A 392 -3.86 10.74 14.42
N ASP A 393 -3.82 12.09 14.49
CA ASP A 393 -5.04 12.90 14.51
C ASP A 393 -5.89 12.69 13.25
N PHE A 394 -5.29 12.59 12.05
CA PHE A 394 -6.00 12.30 10.81
C PHE A 394 -6.68 10.92 10.85
N ALA A 395 -5.97 9.91 11.35
CA ALA A 395 -6.50 8.55 11.50
C ALA A 395 -7.78 8.52 12.36
N THR A 396 -7.84 9.35 13.43
CA THR A 396 -9.03 9.41 14.32
C THR A 396 -10.25 10.04 13.67
N LYS A 397 -10.06 10.80 12.59
CA LYS A 397 -11.11 11.55 11.86
C LYS A 397 -11.55 10.84 10.58
N THR A 398 -10.88 9.75 10.21
CA THR A 398 -11.17 8.99 9.00
C THR A 398 -12.54 8.31 9.10
N PRO A 399 -13.43 8.49 8.11
CA PRO A 399 -14.69 7.76 8.07
C PRO A 399 -14.48 6.25 7.93
N SER A 400 -15.41 5.47 8.49
CA SER A 400 -15.43 4.03 8.29
C SER A 400 -15.65 3.67 6.81
N ASN A 401 -15.10 2.54 6.38
CA ASN A 401 -15.32 1.98 5.05
C ASN A 401 -15.98 0.61 5.18
N ILE A 402 -16.95 0.33 4.31
CA ILE A 402 -17.56 -0.99 4.19
C ILE A 402 -16.75 -1.78 3.18
N THR A 403 -16.03 -2.75 3.68
CA THR A 403 -15.34 -3.76 2.86
C THR A 403 -16.12 -5.07 2.89
N GLY A 404 -15.61 -6.09 2.29
CA GLY A 404 -16.25 -7.41 2.27
C GLY A 404 -15.43 -8.35 1.40
N ALA A 405 -15.92 -9.57 1.20
CA ALA A 405 -15.20 -10.59 0.45
C ALA A 405 -14.89 -10.17 -1.01
N PHE A 406 -15.66 -9.24 -1.57
CA PHE A 406 -15.54 -8.79 -2.96
C PHE A 406 -15.00 -7.35 -3.10
N TYR A 407 -14.35 -6.82 -2.06
CA TYR A 407 -13.82 -5.44 -2.09
C TYR A 407 -12.86 -5.21 -3.27
N TYR A 408 -11.89 -6.11 -3.46
CA TYR A 408 -10.93 -5.98 -4.56
C TYR A 408 -11.57 -6.20 -5.94
N ASP A 409 -12.54 -7.10 -6.05
CA ASP A 409 -13.32 -7.26 -7.30
C ASP A 409 -14.01 -5.95 -7.70
N ALA A 410 -14.60 -5.24 -6.73
CA ALA A 410 -15.26 -3.96 -6.96
C ALA A 410 -14.25 -2.84 -7.26
N ARG A 411 -13.14 -2.76 -6.48
CA ARG A 411 -12.06 -1.82 -6.69
C ARG A 411 -11.45 -1.97 -8.09
N ASP A 412 -11.15 -3.18 -8.52
CA ASP A 412 -10.53 -3.46 -9.82
C ASP A 412 -11.50 -3.22 -10.98
N ALA A 413 -12.80 -3.48 -10.79
CA ALA A 413 -13.83 -3.11 -11.76
C ALA A 413 -13.92 -1.59 -11.94
N VAL A 414 -13.84 -0.81 -10.85
CA VAL A 414 -13.77 0.68 -10.91
C VAL A 414 -12.46 1.13 -11.54
N GLY A 415 -11.32 0.48 -11.26
CA GLY A 415 -10.03 0.76 -11.90
C GLY A 415 -10.06 0.53 -13.41
N THR A 416 -10.74 -0.53 -13.85
CA THR A 416 -10.97 -0.81 -15.28
C THR A 416 -11.83 0.27 -15.92
N ALA A 417 -12.93 0.66 -15.27
CA ALA A 417 -13.79 1.75 -15.73
C ALA A 417 -13.01 3.07 -15.85
N LEU A 418 -12.21 3.42 -14.82
CA LEU A 418 -11.34 4.60 -14.83
C LEU A 418 -10.38 4.57 -16.02
N SER A 419 -9.69 3.44 -16.26
CA SER A 419 -8.79 3.27 -17.40
C SER A 419 -9.49 3.49 -18.73
N ASN A 420 -10.68 2.92 -18.93
CA ASN A 420 -11.45 3.08 -20.15
C ASN A 420 -11.87 4.56 -20.37
N ILE A 421 -12.33 5.22 -19.31
CA ILE A 421 -12.70 6.64 -19.36
C ILE A 421 -11.51 7.51 -19.77
N ILE A 422 -10.34 7.30 -19.13
CA ILE A 422 -9.15 8.12 -19.37
C ILE A 422 -8.52 7.83 -20.73
N GLN A 423 -8.34 6.56 -21.09
CA GLN A 423 -7.55 6.17 -22.27
C GLN A 423 -8.36 6.19 -23.56
N THR A 424 -9.65 5.87 -23.50
CA THR A 424 -10.49 5.74 -24.69
C THR A 424 -11.57 6.82 -24.80
N GLY A 425 -11.82 7.57 -23.72
CA GLY A 425 -12.93 8.51 -23.65
C GLY A 425 -14.28 7.82 -23.58
N ALA A 426 -14.34 6.62 -22.98
CA ALA A 426 -15.56 5.85 -22.79
C ALA A 426 -16.59 6.64 -21.97
N ASP A 427 -17.87 6.34 -22.20
CA ASP A 427 -18.96 6.97 -21.46
C ASP A 427 -18.97 6.49 -19.99
N MET A 428 -18.88 7.44 -19.06
CA MET A 428 -18.71 7.16 -17.63
C MET A 428 -19.89 6.37 -17.05
N ASP A 429 -21.12 6.70 -17.41
CA ASP A 429 -22.29 6.00 -16.89
C ASP A 429 -22.32 4.55 -17.38
N SER A 430 -21.93 4.31 -18.63
CA SER A 430 -21.82 2.97 -19.20
C SER A 430 -20.71 2.14 -18.55
N GLU A 431 -19.57 2.76 -18.23
CA GLU A 431 -18.45 2.06 -17.56
C GLU A 431 -18.80 1.70 -16.12
N LEU A 432 -19.44 2.60 -15.37
CA LEU A 432 -19.91 2.32 -14.01
C LEU A 432 -20.97 1.23 -13.97
N GLN A 433 -21.88 1.21 -14.95
CA GLN A 433 -22.85 0.12 -15.09
C GLN A 433 -22.17 -1.24 -15.34
N THR A 434 -21.16 -1.25 -16.22
CA THR A 434 -20.37 -2.44 -16.53
C THR A 434 -19.59 -2.92 -15.30
N ALA A 435 -19.03 -2.00 -14.54
CA ALA A 435 -18.31 -2.30 -13.29
C ALA A 435 -19.25 -2.96 -12.28
N GLN A 436 -20.44 -2.40 -12.06
CA GLN A 436 -21.43 -2.97 -11.15
C GLN A 436 -21.86 -4.37 -11.58
N GLU A 437 -22.24 -4.56 -12.84
CA GLU A 437 -22.65 -5.86 -13.40
C GLU A 437 -21.55 -6.92 -13.27
N THR A 438 -20.28 -6.52 -13.43
CA THR A 438 -19.10 -7.40 -13.26
C THR A 438 -18.99 -7.88 -11.81
N VAL A 439 -19.13 -6.99 -10.84
CA VAL A 439 -19.05 -7.35 -9.42
C VAL A 439 -20.23 -8.22 -9.01
N GLU A 440 -21.46 -7.86 -9.40
CA GLU A 440 -22.66 -8.65 -9.14
C GLU A 440 -22.53 -10.08 -9.71
N PHE A 441 -21.98 -10.21 -10.91
CA PHE A 441 -21.71 -11.52 -11.53
C PHE A 441 -20.68 -12.33 -10.70
N ASN A 442 -19.61 -11.71 -10.24
CA ASN A 442 -18.60 -12.39 -9.42
C ASN A 442 -19.16 -12.81 -8.05
N MET A 443 -20.14 -12.09 -7.52
CA MET A 443 -20.85 -12.43 -6.29
C MET A 443 -21.81 -13.60 -6.47
N GLY A 444 -22.03 -14.09 -7.69
CA GLY A 444 -22.91 -15.23 -8.01
C GLY A 444 -24.33 -14.80 -8.34
N GLY A 445 -24.50 -13.61 -8.88
CA GLY A 445 -25.76 -13.05 -9.39
C GLY A 445 -26.23 -13.73 -10.66
#